data_2ca9ed1fd3c97831d5a119e6afd0f1b6
#
_entry.id   2ca9ed1fd3c97831d5a119e6afd0f1b6
#
_cell.length_a   1.000
_cell.length_b   1.000
_cell.length_c   1.000
_cell.angle_alpha   90.00
_cell.angle_beta   90.00
_cell.angle_gamma   90.00
#
_symmetry.space_group_name_H-M   'P 1'
#
loop_
_entity.id
_entity.type
_entity.pdbx_description
1 polymer ?
#
loop_
_entity_poly.entity_id
_entity_poly.type
_entity_poly.pdbx_seq_one_letter_code
_entity_poly.pdbx_strand_id
1 'polypeptide(L)'
;MQTKIPPFSYKGGRDITEKLKQLANVSEFQDLADVFDIPKSTISTWHTRNMTPYEIVVRVCIATGCSIKWLALGEGEAFEEITNSSIKRLSIEKISNGLLESSGTISLDLITLEKYGLEASTTTVVEQDGNLHFVNTLETNPASGRYLIDIDGSISINHLQRLPGKKLAMSFGDSSIEIAQEDIKVIGRVAMVIDKE
;
A
#
# COMPACT_ATOMS: atom_id res chain seq x y z
N MET A 1 17.35 -3.49 -30.90
CA MET A 1 17.78 -4.85 -30.51
C MET A 1 16.54 -5.68 -30.23
N GLN A 2 16.30 -6.79 -30.93
CA GLN A 2 15.22 -7.71 -30.58
C GLN A 2 15.68 -8.55 -29.39
N THR A 3 14.97 -8.46 -28.27
CA THR A 3 15.21 -9.30 -27.09
C THR A 3 14.72 -10.71 -27.38
N LYS A 4 15.62 -11.71 -27.35
CA LYS A 4 15.24 -13.12 -27.45
C LYS A 4 14.56 -13.54 -26.16
N ILE A 5 13.33 -14.08 -26.25
CA ILE A 5 12.61 -14.65 -25.12
C ILE A 5 12.85 -16.16 -25.16
N PRO A 6 13.60 -16.74 -24.18
CA PRO A 6 13.82 -18.18 -24.14
C PRO A 6 12.54 -18.94 -23.80
N PRO A 7 12.42 -20.23 -24.21
CA PRO A 7 11.30 -21.06 -23.78
C PRO A 7 11.37 -21.36 -22.28
N PHE A 8 10.21 -21.44 -21.65
CA PHE A 8 10.08 -21.85 -20.24
C PHE A 8 9.83 -23.37 -20.14
N SER A 9 10.17 -23.94 -18.98
CA SER A 9 9.83 -25.34 -18.65
C SER A 9 8.43 -25.40 -18.04
N TYR A 10 7.43 -25.58 -18.90
CA TYR A 10 6.04 -25.60 -18.46
C TYR A 10 5.68 -26.92 -17.77
N LYS A 11 4.84 -26.84 -16.73
CA LYS A 11 4.18 -28.00 -16.12
C LYS A 11 3.08 -28.52 -17.04
N GLY A 12 2.91 -29.83 -17.08
CA GLY A 12 1.88 -30.48 -17.91
C GLY A 12 1.21 -31.64 -17.20
N GLY A 13 0.31 -32.30 -17.90
CA GLY A 13 -0.34 -33.52 -17.45
C GLY A 13 -1.05 -33.36 -16.11
N ARG A 14 -0.75 -34.27 -15.17
CA ARG A 14 -1.38 -34.27 -13.84
C ARG A 14 -0.96 -33.09 -12.99
N ASP A 15 0.27 -32.62 -13.09
CA ASP A 15 0.77 -31.50 -12.26
C ASP A 15 -0.08 -30.23 -12.43
N ILE A 16 -0.45 -29.93 -13.68
CA ILE A 16 -1.26 -28.75 -13.96
C ILE A 16 -2.75 -28.99 -13.70
N THR A 17 -3.26 -30.18 -14.00
CA THR A 17 -4.69 -30.47 -13.81
C THR A 17 -5.07 -30.59 -12.33
N GLU A 18 -4.17 -30.99 -11.44
CA GLU A 18 -4.40 -30.91 -9.98
C GLU A 18 -4.60 -29.47 -9.52
N LYS A 19 -3.78 -28.56 -10.00
CA LYS A 19 -3.94 -27.13 -9.69
C LYS A 19 -5.24 -26.56 -10.27
N LEU A 20 -5.60 -26.97 -11.49
CA LEU A 20 -6.87 -26.58 -12.10
C LEU A 20 -8.07 -27.09 -11.28
N LYS A 21 -8.01 -28.32 -10.74
CA LYS A 21 -9.04 -28.85 -9.83
C LYS A 21 -9.18 -27.99 -8.57
N GLN A 22 -8.06 -27.63 -7.95
CA GLN A 22 -8.06 -26.76 -6.77
C GLN A 22 -8.72 -25.40 -7.08
N LEU A 23 -8.33 -24.76 -8.18
CA LEU A 23 -8.88 -23.45 -8.58
C LEU A 23 -10.37 -23.51 -8.98
N ALA A 24 -10.79 -24.62 -9.61
CA ALA A 24 -12.18 -24.84 -10.01
C ALA A 24 -13.05 -25.40 -8.87
N ASN A 25 -12.45 -25.74 -7.73
CA ASN A 25 -13.12 -26.36 -6.58
C ASN A 25 -13.92 -27.63 -6.96
N VAL A 26 -13.30 -28.51 -7.76
CA VAL A 26 -13.87 -29.80 -8.16
C VAL A 26 -13.04 -30.97 -7.62
N SER A 27 -13.71 -32.13 -7.42
CA SER A 27 -13.07 -33.30 -6.81
C SER A 27 -12.42 -34.21 -7.84
N GLU A 28 -13.05 -34.36 -9.00
CA GLU A 28 -12.62 -35.28 -10.03
C GLU A 28 -12.05 -34.58 -11.27
N PHE A 29 -11.06 -35.18 -11.92
CA PHE A 29 -10.50 -34.63 -13.16
C PHE A 29 -11.55 -34.49 -14.27
N GLN A 30 -12.53 -35.38 -14.31
CA GLN A 30 -13.57 -35.36 -15.34
C GLN A 30 -14.52 -34.16 -15.20
N ASP A 31 -14.67 -33.62 -13.99
CA ASP A 31 -15.50 -32.45 -13.74
C ASP A 31 -14.91 -31.18 -14.37
N LEU A 32 -13.59 -31.16 -14.57
CA LEU A 32 -12.93 -30.06 -15.31
C LEU A 32 -13.42 -29.95 -16.76
N ALA A 33 -13.90 -31.06 -17.35
CA ALA A 33 -14.46 -31.03 -18.70
C ALA A 33 -15.71 -30.15 -18.77
N ASP A 34 -16.58 -30.28 -17.78
CA ASP A 34 -17.82 -29.48 -17.69
C ASP A 34 -17.51 -28.01 -17.32
N VAL A 35 -16.54 -27.79 -16.40
CA VAL A 35 -16.12 -26.42 -16.02
C VAL A 35 -15.53 -25.65 -17.19
N PHE A 36 -14.73 -26.31 -18.05
CA PHE A 36 -14.01 -25.64 -19.14
C PHE A 36 -14.72 -25.76 -20.48
N ASP A 37 -15.85 -26.45 -20.55
CA ASP A 37 -16.59 -26.76 -21.78
C ASP A 37 -15.71 -27.45 -22.83
N ILE A 38 -15.07 -28.57 -22.40
CA ILE A 38 -14.18 -29.38 -23.25
C ILE A 38 -14.55 -30.86 -23.18
N PRO A 39 -14.23 -31.66 -24.20
CA PRO A 39 -14.45 -33.10 -24.17
C PRO A 39 -13.64 -33.77 -23.04
N LYS A 40 -14.24 -34.77 -22.35
CA LYS A 40 -13.55 -35.53 -21.29
C LYS A 40 -12.26 -36.23 -21.77
N SER A 41 -12.23 -36.64 -23.04
CA SER A 41 -11.04 -37.23 -23.68
C SER A 41 -9.87 -36.25 -23.76
N THR A 42 -10.13 -34.94 -23.73
CA THR A 42 -9.08 -33.92 -23.74
C THR A 42 -8.25 -33.97 -22.48
N ILE A 43 -8.88 -34.13 -21.30
CA ILE A 43 -8.17 -34.28 -20.01
C ILE A 43 -7.25 -35.53 -20.02
N SER A 44 -7.78 -36.65 -20.52
CA SER A 44 -6.99 -37.88 -20.65
C SER A 44 -5.79 -37.72 -21.61
N THR A 45 -5.97 -36.92 -22.67
CA THR A 45 -4.88 -36.59 -23.61
C THR A 45 -3.80 -35.77 -22.93
N TRP A 46 -4.19 -34.75 -22.15
CA TRP A 46 -3.23 -33.95 -21.38
C TRP A 46 -2.39 -34.83 -20.45
N HIS A 47 -3.02 -35.76 -19.72
CA HIS A 47 -2.34 -36.68 -18.83
C HIS A 47 -1.36 -37.60 -19.56
N THR A 48 -1.83 -38.27 -20.63
CA THR A 48 -1.04 -39.24 -21.36
C THR A 48 0.17 -38.62 -22.08
N ARG A 49 0.01 -37.42 -22.61
CA ARG A 49 1.05 -36.69 -23.36
C ARG A 49 1.81 -35.67 -22.54
N ASN A 50 1.53 -35.58 -21.25
CA ASN A 50 2.10 -34.54 -20.36
C ASN A 50 1.98 -33.12 -20.94
N MET A 51 0.81 -32.78 -21.50
CA MET A 51 0.60 -31.51 -22.19
C MET A 51 0.22 -30.40 -21.22
N THR A 52 0.65 -29.19 -21.56
CA THR A 52 0.20 -27.95 -20.90
C THR A 52 -0.99 -27.37 -21.69
N PRO A 53 -2.19 -27.26 -21.07
CA PRO A 53 -3.36 -26.67 -21.73
C PRO A 53 -3.30 -25.15 -21.69
N TYR A 54 -2.47 -24.53 -22.52
CA TYR A 54 -2.16 -23.10 -22.47
C TYR A 54 -3.41 -22.19 -22.51
N GLU A 55 -4.39 -22.53 -23.35
CA GLU A 55 -5.63 -21.74 -23.44
C GLU A 55 -6.40 -21.76 -22.12
N ILE A 56 -6.53 -22.94 -21.49
CA ILE A 56 -7.19 -23.08 -20.18
C ILE A 56 -6.40 -22.36 -19.08
N VAL A 57 -5.08 -22.43 -19.11
CA VAL A 57 -4.22 -21.68 -18.19
C VAL A 57 -4.52 -20.19 -18.26
N VAL A 58 -4.56 -19.62 -19.47
CA VAL A 58 -4.84 -18.20 -19.65
C VAL A 58 -6.25 -17.84 -19.16
N ARG A 59 -7.28 -18.64 -19.55
CA ARG A 59 -8.67 -18.43 -19.12
C ARG A 59 -8.80 -18.45 -17.60
N VAL A 60 -8.19 -19.43 -16.95
CA VAL A 60 -8.26 -19.55 -15.47
C VAL A 60 -7.55 -18.40 -14.79
N CYS A 61 -6.36 -18.03 -15.25
CA CYS A 61 -5.65 -16.89 -14.66
C CYS A 61 -6.43 -15.57 -14.80
N ILE A 62 -7.08 -15.34 -15.94
CA ILE A 62 -7.94 -14.16 -16.14
C ILE A 62 -9.17 -14.21 -15.22
N ALA A 63 -9.82 -15.36 -15.10
CA ALA A 63 -11.07 -15.51 -14.35
C ALA A 63 -10.85 -15.48 -12.83
N THR A 64 -9.75 -16.04 -12.33
CA THR A 64 -9.49 -16.20 -10.90
C THR A 64 -8.47 -15.21 -10.34
N GLY A 65 -7.68 -14.55 -11.20
CA GLY A 65 -6.55 -13.73 -10.77
C GLY A 65 -5.34 -14.53 -10.29
N CYS A 66 -5.30 -15.85 -10.51
CA CYS A 66 -4.16 -16.66 -10.09
C CYS A 66 -2.90 -16.35 -10.91
N SER A 67 -1.74 -16.53 -10.27
CA SER A 67 -0.44 -16.34 -10.90
C SER A 67 -0.20 -17.33 -12.04
N ILE A 68 0.07 -16.83 -13.23
CA ILE A 68 0.44 -17.66 -14.39
C ILE A 68 1.75 -18.41 -14.13
N LYS A 69 2.70 -17.83 -13.38
CA LYS A 69 3.94 -18.49 -12.97
C LYS A 69 3.67 -19.68 -12.08
N TRP A 70 2.80 -19.51 -11.08
CA TRP A 70 2.43 -20.60 -10.20
C TRP A 70 1.69 -21.71 -10.98
N LEU A 71 0.73 -21.36 -11.81
CA LEU A 71 -0.07 -22.37 -12.53
C LEU A 71 0.76 -23.08 -13.61
N ALA A 72 1.45 -22.33 -14.47
CA ALA A 72 2.13 -22.89 -15.64
C ALA A 72 3.55 -23.39 -15.37
N LEU A 73 4.30 -22.78 -14.42
CA LEU A 73 5.69 -23.13 -14.14
C LEU A 73 5.86 -23.85 -12.79
N GLY A 74 4.89 -23.71 -11.88
CA GLY A 74 4.99 -24.24 -10.52
C GLY A 74 5.85 -23.37 -9.61
N GLU A 75 6.01 -22.11 -9.92
CA GLU A 75 6.85 -21.14 -9.21
C GLU A 75 5.99 -20.10 -8.47
N GLY A 76 6.38 -19.74 -7.26
CA GLY A 76 5.69 -18.76 -6.44
C GLY A 76 4.39 -19.27 -5.82
N GLU A 77 3.51 -18.34 -5.40
CA GLU A 77 2.22 -18.61 -4.79
C GLU A 77 1.08 -18.53 -5.82
N ALA A 78 -0.01 -19.26 -5.57
CA ALA A 78 -1.19 -19.33 -6.46
C ALA A 78 -1.83 -17.95 -6.67
N PHE A 79 -1.95 -17.22 -5.61
CA PHE A 79 -2.36 -15.84 -5.61
C PHE A 79 -1.18 -15.07 -5.04
N GLU A 80 -0.57 -14.22 -5.86
CA GLU A 80 0.23 -13.17 -5.27
C GLU A 80 -0.75 -12.47 -4.34
N GLU A 81 -0.53 -12.58 -3.04
CA GLU A 81 -1.01 -11.56 -2.17
C GLU A 81 -0.40 -10.26 -2.74
N ILE A 82 -1.15 -9.61 -3.63
CA ILE A 82 -1.15 -8.16 -3.60
C ILE A 82 -1.63 -7.92 -2.19
N THR A 83 -0.67 -7.85 -1.28
CA THR A 83 -0.94 -7.48 0.08
C THR A 83 -1.47 -6.06 -0.02
N ASN A 84 -2.80 -5.93 -0.24
CA ASN A 84 -3.55 -4.75 0.17
C ASN A 84 -3.24 -4.43 1.64
N SER A 85 -2.63 -5.38 2.37
CA SER A 85 -2.01 -5.20 3.68
C SER A 85 -0.74 -4.35 3.62
N SER A 86 -0.01 -4.31 2.50
CA SER A 86 1.19 -3.46 2.36
C SER A 86 0.88 -2.03 1.93
N ILE A 87 -0.32 -1.78 1.37
CA ILE A 87 -0.75 -0.43 0.98
C ILE A 87 -1.75 0.08 2.03
N LYS A 88 -1.44 1.18 2.65
CA LYS A 88 -2.32 1.86 3.60
C LYS A 88 -2.90 3.12 2.96
N ARG A 89 -4.21 3.30 3.13
CA ARG A 89 -4.91 4.50 2.71
C ARG A 89 -5.03 5.43 3.91
N LEU A 90 -4.51 6.64 3.75
CA LEU A 90 -4.54 7.70 4.74
C LEU A 90 -5.48 8.81 4.25
N SER A 91 -6.29 9.37 5.15
CA SER A 91 -7.09 10.55 4.86
C SER A 91 -6.20 11.80 4.81
N ILE A 92 -6.51 12.69 3.87
CA ILE A 92 -5.87 14.00 3.77
C ILE A 92 -6.85 15.02 4.34
N GLU A 93 -6.37 15.83 5.26
CA GLU A 93 -7.06 17.00 5.80
C GLU A 93 -6.31 18.27 5.34
N LYS A 94 -7.05 19.29 4.94
CA LYS A 94 -6.49 20.57 4.51
C LYS A 94 -6.70 21.62 5.59
N ILE A 95 -5.67 22.42 5.87
CA ILE A 95 -5.82 23.58 6.74
C ILE A 95 -6.48 24.70 5.95
N SER A 96 -7.67 25.10 6.41
CA SER A 96 -8.46 26.21 5.85
C SER A 96 -8.94 27.10 7.00
N ASN A 97 -8.49 28.34 7.03
CA ASN A 97 -8.84 29.33 8.09
C ASN A 97 -8.59 28.79 9.52
N GLY A 98 -7.51 28.05 9.73
CA GLY A 98 -7.16 27.47 11.02
C GLY A 98 -7.95 26.20 11.40
N LEU A 99 -8.76 25.65 10.51
CA LEU A 99 -9.51 24.41 10.72
C LEU A 99 -9.04 23.32 9.77
N LEU A 100 -9.22 22.05 10.18
CA LEU A 100 -8.97 20.89 9.33
C LEU A 100 -10.26 20.52 8.60
N GLU A 101 -10.18 20.45 7.28
CA GLU A 101 -11.28 20.00 6.40
C GLU A 101 -10.84 18.80 5.58
N SER A 102 -11.71 17.80 5.43
CA SER A 102 -11.40 16.61 4.60
C SER A 102 -11.13 17.02 3.15
N SER A 103 -9.97 16.65 2.61
CA SER A 103 -9.53 17.02 1.26
C SER A 103 -9.38 15.82 0.32
N GLY A 104 -9.19 14.60 0.84
CA GLY A 104 -9.00 13.42 -0.01
C GLY A 104 -8.36 12.25 0.69
N THR A 105 -7.70 11.39 -0.09
CA THR A 105 -6.94 10.25 0.43
C THR A 105 -5.66 10.04 -0.36
N ILE A 106 -4.62 9.54 0.31
CA ILE A 106 -3.38 9.06 -0.30
C ILE A 106 -3.13 7.61 0.07
N SER A 107 -2.56 6.85 -0.85
CA SER A 107 -2.17 5.46 -0.60
C SER A 107 -0.65 5.35 -0.59
N LEU A 108 -0.11 4.81 0.49
CA LEU A 108 1.33 4.55 0.65
C LEU A 108 1.57 3.10 1.06
N ASP A 109 2.70 2.56 0.64
CA ASP A 109 3.14 1.26 1.09
C ASP A 109 3.69 1.32 2.53
N LEU A 110 3.59 0.19 3.25
CA LEU A 110 4.06 0.09 4.64
C LEU A 110 5.56 0.36 4.78
N ILE A 111 6.37 -0.06 3.82
CA ILE A 111 7.84 0.12 3.86
C ILE A 111 8.17 1.60 3.84
N THR A 112 7.45 2.38 3.04
CA THR A 112 7.60 3.84 3.02
C THR A 112 7.21 4.46 4.36
N LEU A 113 6.09 4.07 4.95
CA LEU A 113 5.68 4.57 6.27
C LEU A 113 6.72 4.23 7.34
N GLU A 114 7.15 2.97 7.43
CA GLU A 114 8.15 2.50 8.40
C GLU A 114 9.49 3.22 8.26
N LYS A 115 9.94 3.48 7.02
CA LYS A 115 11.17 4.21 6.75
C LYS A 115 11.20 5.60 7.38
N TYR A 116 10.04 6.24 7.50
CA TYR A 116 9.90 7.57 8.12
C TYR A 116 9.38 7.50 9.57
N GLY A 117 9.35 6.32 10.18
CA GLY A 117 8.87 6.13 11.56
C GLY A 117 7.38 6.42 11.72
N LEU A 118 6.59 6.13 10.68
CA LEU A 118 5.16 6.37 10.64
C LEU A 118 4.39 5.04 10.68
N GLU A 119 3.27 5.04 11.40
CA GLU A 119 2.27 3.98 11.39
C GLU A 119 0.94 4.54 10.87
N ALA A 120 0.24 3.78 10.03
CA ALA A 120 -1.01 4.26 9.41
C ALA A 120 -2.09 4.66 10.44
N SER A 121 -2.11 4.00 11.61
CA SER A 121 -3.07 4.27 12.70
C SER A 121 -2.81 5.57 13.46
N THR A 122 -1.58 6.07 13.40
CA THR A 122 -1.11 7.24 14.18
C THR A 122 -0.58 8.35 13.27
N THR A 123 -0.81 8.23 11.96
CA THR A 123 -0.40 9.23 10.97
C THR A 123 -1.61 9.99 10.45
N THR A 124 -1.57 11.31 10.59
CA THR A 124 -2.49 12.24 9.91
C THR A 124 -1.76 12.92 8.78
N VAL A 125 -2.38 13.03 7.61
CA VAL A 125 -1.82 13.75 6.47
C VAL A 125 -2.50 15.11 6.37
N VAL A 126 -1.70 16.18 6.40
CA VAL A 126 -2.22 17.54 6.39
C VAL A 126 -1.69 18.28 5.16
N GLU A 127 -2.61 18.79 4.36
CA GLU A 127 -2.30 19.65 3.22
C GLU A 127 -2.22 21.11 3.66
N GLN A 128 -1.08 21.75 3.39
CA GLN A 128 -0.88 23.18 3.56
C GLN A 128 -0.07 23.73 2.40
N ASP A 129 -0.53 24.79 1.76
CA ASP A 129 0.12 25.46 0.63
C ASP A 129 0.45 24.51 -0.55
N GLY A 130 -0.37 23.47 -0.73
CA GLY A 130 -0.19 22.44 -1.76
C GLY A 130 0.79 21.34 -1.40
N ASN A 131 1.44 21.40 -0.25
CA ASN A 131 2.34 20.39 0.27
C ASN A 131 1.60 19.43 1.20
N LEU A 132 1.98 18.14 1.18
CA LEU A 132 1.43 17.13 2.07
C LEU A 132 2.41 16.86 3.22
N HIS A 133 1.96 17.11 4.43
CA HIS A 133 2.71 16.89 5.66
C HIS A 133 2.18 15.64 6.38
N PHE A 134 3.06 14.66 6.59
CA PHE A 134 2.73 13.43 7.32
C PHE A 134 3.12 13.60 8.77
N VAL A 135 2.12 13.65 9.63
CA VAL A 135 2.23 14.00 11.04
C VAL A 135 2.11 12.75 11.88
N ASN A 136 3.13 12.44 12.66
CA ASN A 136 3.10 11.41 13.70
C ASN A 136 2.42 11.97 14.95
N THR A 137 1.20 11.53 15.23
CA THR A 137 0.40 12.02 16.37
C THR A 137 0.83 11.45 17.72
N LEU A 138 1.77 10.49 17.77
CA LEU A 138 2.37 10.01 19.00
C LEU A 138 3.48 10.95 19.51
N GLU A 139 4.06 11.77 18.62
CA GLU A 139 5.16 12.68 18.98
C GLU A 139 4.64 14.07 19.34
N THR A 140 4.08 14.20 20.54
CA THR A 140 3.47 15.45 21.04
C THR A 140 4.38 16.27 21.94
N ASN A 141 5.63 15.79 22.21
CA ASN A 141 6.58 16.52 23.03
C ASN A 141 7.62 17.24 22.14
N PRO A 142 7.47 18.56 21.88
CA PRO A 142 8.32 19.24 20.92
C PRO A 142 9.75 19.39 21.42
N ALA A 143 10.71 19.07 20.55
CA ALA A 143 12.13 19.34 20.74
C ALA A 143 12.61 20.39 19.73
N SER A 144 12.92 19.94 18.50
CA SER A 144 13.24 20.81 17.36
C SER A 144 12.65 20.15 16.10
N GLY A 145 11.93 20.90 15.30
CA GLY A 145 11.31 20.41 14.07
C GLY A 145 9.98 21.08 13.75
N ARG A 146 9.32 20.59 12.70
CA ARG A 146 7.97 21.05 12.33
C ARG A 146 6.91 20.22 13.07
N TYR A 147 5.90 20.91 13.58
CA TYR A 147 4.80 20.32 14.34
C TYR A 147 3.46 20.86 13.87
N LEU A 148 2.46 20.01 13.84
CA LEU A 148 1.06 20.40 13.78
C LEU A 148 0.64 20.83 15.19
N ILE A 149 0.15 22.04 15.31
CA ILE A 149 -0.21 22.65 16.60
C ILE A 149 -1.59 23.27 16.54
N ASP A 150 -2.20 23.39 17.70
CA ASP A 150 -3.45 24.10 17.93
C ASP A 150 -3.17 25.22 18.94
N ILE A 151 -3.50 26.44 18.57
CA ILE A 151 -3.46 27.62 19.42
C ILE A 151 -4.86 28.20 19.46
N ASP A 152 -5.52 28.09 20.61
CA ASP A 152 -6.88 28.63 20.84
C ASP A 152 -7.91 28.19 19.77
N GLY A 153 -7.80 26.94 19.28
CA GLY A 153 -8.66 26.38 18.24
C GLY A 153 -8.21 26.66 16.82
N SER A 154 -7.08 27.36 16.63
CA SER A 154 -6.47 27.59 15.32
C SER A 154 -5.34 26.63 15.05
N ILE A 155 -5.50 25.77 14.03
CA ILE A 155 -4.54 24.74 13.64
C ILE A 155 -3.58 25.28 12.60
N SER A 156 -2.28 25.00 12.79
CA SER A 156 -1.21 25.38 11.85
C SER A 156 -0.01 24.46 11.96
N ILE A 157 0.85 24.47 10.94
CA ILE A 157 2.14 23.78 10.96
C ILE A 157 3.24 24.81 11.15
N ASN A 158 4.00 24.68 12.25
CA ASN A 158 5.07 25.60 12.59
C ASN A 158 6.35 24.86 12.98
N HIS A 159 7.49 25.54 12.80
CA HIS A 159 8.76 25.06 13.33
C HIS A 159 8.85 25.45 14.79
N LEU A 160 9.02 24.46 15.65
CA LEU A 160 9.23 24.65 17.09
C LEU A 160 10.65 24.27 17.48
N GLN A 161 11.20 25.00 18.44
CA GLN A 161 12.45 24.68 19.10
C GLN A 161 12.29 24.84 20.62
N ARG A 162 12.71 23.82 21.36
CA ARG A 162 12.65 23.86 22.83
C ARG A 162 13.70 24.80 23.38
N LEU A 163 13.27 25.65 24.30
CA LEU A 163 14.10 26.56 25.08
C LEU A 163 14.10 26.13 26.56
N PRO A 164 15.10 26.59 27.36
CA PRO A 164 15.09 26.43 28.80
C PRO A 164 13.82 27.04 29.45
N GLY A 165 13.43 26.49 30.61
CA GLY A 165 12.29 27.02 31.37
C GLY A 165 10.91 26.66 30.83
N LYS A 166 10.78 25.51 30.14
CA LYS A 166 9.54 25.02 29.51
C LYS A 166 8.96 25.97 28.46
N LYS A 167 9.83 26.70 27.78
CA LYS A 167 9.49 27.61 26.69
C LYS A 167 9.79 26.99 25.34
N LEU A 168 9.12 27.50 24.34
CA LEU A 168 9.31 27.14 22.94
C LEU A 168 9.59 28.40 22.11
N ALA A 169 10.54 28.32 21.20
CA ALA A 169 10.64 29.27 20.11
C ALA A 169 9.79 28.76 18.93
N MET A 170 8.92 29.57 18.41
CA MET A 170 8.09 29.27 17.23
C MET A 170 8.47 30.23 16.11
N SER A 171 8.74 29.70 14.92
CA SER A 171 9.04 30.51 13.74
C SER A 171 7.76 31.11 13.17
N PHE A 172 7.78 32.38 12.90
CA PHE A 172 6.68 33.14 12.32
C PHE A 172 7.23 33.99 11.17
N GLY A 173 7.18 33.50 9.94
CA GLY A 173 7.90 34.09 8.81
C GLY A 173 9.40 34.15 9.09
N ASP A 174 10.01 35.34 8.94
CA ASP A 174 11.44 35.58 9.21
C ASP A 174 11.73 35.86 10.69
N SER A 175 10.71 35.88 11.55
CA SER A 175 10.82 36.14 12.99
C SER A 175 10.64 34.87 13.80
N SER A 176 11.13 34.94 15.04
CA SER A 176 10.87 33.87 16.04
C SER A 176 10.26 34.52 17.27
N ILE A 177 9.20 33.93 17.77
CA ILE A 177 8.54 34.33 19.01
C ILE A 177 8.74 33.29 20.09
N GLU A 178 8.88 33.73 21.32
CA GLU A 178 8.92 32.87 22.49
C GLU A 178 7.52 32.68 23.04
N ILE A 179 7.13 31.41 23.32
CA ILE A 179 5.80 31.06 23.80
C ILE A 179 5.93 30.01 24.90
N ALA A 180 5.06 30.02 25.88
CA ALA A 180 5.04 28.99 26.91
C ALA A 180 4.50 27.67 26.33
N GLN A 181 5.02 26.54 26.78
CA GLN A 181 4.56 25.24 26.27
C GLN A 181 3.07 25.00 26.57
N GLU A 182 2.55 25.63 27.62
CA GLU A 182 1.14 25.52 28.05
C GLU A 182 0.17 26.32 27.18
N ASP A 183 0.66 27.29 26.40
CA ASP A 183 -0.14 28.14 25.52
C ASP A 183 -0.43 27.46 24.17
N ILE A 184 0.17 26.32 23.89
CA ILE A 184 -0.06 25.57 22.65
C ILE A 184 -0.38 24.10 22.94
N LYS A 185 -1.23 23.53 22.10
CA LYS A 185 -1.44 22.09 22.06
C LYS A 185 -0.70 21.51 20.86
N VAL A 186 0.33 20.71 21.11
CA VAL A 186 1.03 19.98 20.04
C VAL A 186 0.21 18.73 19.67
N ILE A 187 -0.22 18.66 18.42
CA ILE A 187 -1.01 17.52 17.89
C ILE A 187 -0.08 16.41 17.42
N GLY A 188 1.07 16.75 16.81
CA GLY A 188 2.04 15.77 16.37
C GLY A 188 3.22 16.39 15.63
N ARG A 189 4.24 15.58 15.37
CA ARG A 189 5.44 15.98 14.65
C ARG A 189 5.35 15.63 13.18
N VAL A 190 5.76 16.53 12.30
CA VAL A 190 5.91 16.26 10.87
C VAL A 190 7.15 15.39 10.66
N ALA A 191 6.93 14.16 10.20
CA ALA A 191 8.00 13.18 9.94
C ALA A 191 8.41 13.15 8.47
N MET A 192 7.46 13.42 7.53
CA MET A 192 7.72 13.42 6.09
C MET A 192 6.91 14.54 5.43
N VAL A 193 7.45 15.09 4.34
CA VAL A 193 6.74 16.07 3.49
C VAL A 193 6.87 15.66 2.04
N ILE A 194 5.78 15.81 1.31
CA ILE A 194 5.76 15.76 -0.15
C ILE A 194 5.48 17.19 -0.63
N ASP A 195 6.50 17.81 -1.20
CA ASP A 195 6.41 19.17 -1.70
C ASP A 195 5.81 19.19 -3.12
N LYS A 196 4.99 20.19 -3.39
CA LYS A 196 4.53 20.51 -4.73
C LYS A 196 5.58 21.43 -5.37
N GLU A 197 6.17 20.99 -6.49
CA GLU A 197 7.02 21.85 -7.34
C GLU A 197 6.20 22.93 -8.08
#